data_90b2c2e231443cc53c7d9d015792656d
#
_entry.id   90b2c2e231443cc53c7d9d015792656d
#
_cell.length_a   1.000
_cell.length_b   1.000
_cell.length_c   1.000
_cell.angle_alpha   90.00
_cell.angle_beta   90.00
_cell.angle_gamma   90.00
#
_symmetry.space_group_name_H-M   'P 1'
#
loop_
_entity.id
_entity.type
_entity.pdbx_description
1 polymer ?
#
loop_
_entity_poly.entity_id
_entity_poly.type
_entity_poly.pdbx_seq_one_letter_code
_entity_poly.pdbx_strand_id
1 'polypeptide(L)'
;MAEELGMVLTSELNRPSVMEALPSNFNRARFIQNTVALVQSNEDLSRMPQAKLVPALMKGAYLGLDFFNGECYAIPYGQQVQFMPSYKGMVKLAKNFSKRPLTDIYAHVVRDGDEFETGMDGGQEYVRFKPKTFSDAPIIGAFAVAQYVDGGIKVETMSKAQLDAAKRVSKAQSGTAWKFFPEEMYRKVVIRRLCKGIDLNMETVEQARIMQDDDAIEAEVTEVDNPFGD
;
A
#
# COMPACT_ATOMS: atom_id res chain seq x y z
N MET A 1 11.94 26.80 6.89
CA MET A 1 11.62 25.54 6.18
C MET A 1 10.25 24.93 6.58
N ALA A 2 10.02 24.57 7.85
CA ALA A 2 8.72 23.96 8.24
C ALA A 2 7.52 24.90 8.07
N GLU A 3 7.64 26.13 8.53
CA GLU A 3 6.62 27.17 8.37
C GLU A 3 6.40 27.49 6.89
N GLU A 4 7.45 27.60 6.12
CA GLU A 4 7.40 27.80 4.69
C GLU A 4 6.73 26.62 3.96
N LEU A 5 7.07 25.36 4.30
CA LEU A 5 6.40 24.18 3.76
C LEU A 5 4.91 24.20 4.08
N GLY A 6 4.53 24.55 5.32
CA GLY A 6 3.15 24.70 5.73
C GLY A 6 2.39 25.73 4.91
N MET A 7 3.02 26.87 4.64
CA MET A 7 2.44 27.91 3.76
C MET A 7 2.26 27.43 2.33
N VAL A 8 3.27 26.76 1.75
CA VAL A 8 3.19 26.21 0.39
C VAL A 8 2.09 25.15 0.28
N LEU A 9 2.03 24.19 1.20
CA LEU A 9 0.98 23.18 1.22
C LEU A 9 -0.42 23.80 1.39
N THR A 10 -0.54 24.84 2.23
CA THR A 10 -1.80 25.56 2.39
C THR A 10 -2.21 26.25 1.09
N SER A 11 -1.27 26.90 0.39
CA SER A 11 -1.52 27.52 -0.89
C SER A 11 -1.96 26.51 -1.95
N GLU A 12 -1.24 25.39 -2.08
CA GLU A 12 -1.57 24.35 -3.05
C GLU A 12 -2.95 23.71 -2.77
N LEU A 13 -3.24 23.35 -1.52
CA LEU A 13 -4.49 22.70 -1.13
C LEU A 13 -5.71 23.64 -1.21
N ASN A 14 -5.52 24.96 -1.32
CA ASN A 14 -6.58 25.95 -1.50
C ASN A 14 -6.82 26.34 -2.97
N ARG A 15 -6.04 25.82 -3.91
CA ARG A 15 -6.29 26.04 -5.34
C ARG A 15 -7.61 25.38 -5.74
N PRO A 16 -8.53 26.08 -6.45
CA PRO A 16 -9.84 25.53 -6.82
C PRO A 16 -9.78 24.16 -7.48
N SER A 17 -8.89 23.99 -8.47
CA SER A 17 -8.70 22.72 -9.16
C SER A 17 -8.21 21.57 -8.26
N VAL A 18 -7.41 21.89 -7.24
CA VAL A 18 -6.95 20.92 -6.26
C VAL A 18 -8.09 20.55 -5.31
N MET A 19 -8.84 21.55 -4.83
CA MET A 19 -9.97 21.33 -3.93
C MET A 19 -11.03 20.40 -4.52
N GLU A 20 -11.30 20.53 -5.82
CA GLU A 20 -12.23 19.66 -6.55
C GLU A 20 -11.72 18.22 -6.70
N ALA A 21 -10.39 18.03 -6.69
CA ALA A 21 -9.76 16.72 -6.82
C ALA A 21 -9.49 16.01 -5.47
N LEU A 22 -9.74 16.67 -4.33
CA LEU A 22 -9.58 16.07 -3.01
C LEU A 22 -10.82 15.23 -2.64
N PRO A 23 -10.64 14.12 -1.88
CA PRO A 23 -11.78 13.39 -1.33
C PRO A 23 -12.70 14.28 -0.49
N SER A 24 -14.01 14.04 -0.54
CA SER A 24 -15.04 14.88 0.10
C SER A 24 -14.86 15.04 1.61
N ASN A 25 -14.27 14.05 2.27
CA ASN A 25 -13.99 14.02 3.72
C ASN A 25 -12.55 14.41 4.08
N PHE A 26 -11.79 15.00 3.13
CA PHE A 26 -10.38 15.32 3.33
C PHE A 26 -10.18 16.46 4.35
N ASN A 27 -9.44 16.20 5.42
CA ASN A 27 -9.11 17.20 6.44
C ASN A 27 -7.75 17.87 6.11
N ARG A 28 -7.81 19.02 5.45
CA ARG A 28 -6.64 19.80 5.02
C ARG A 28 -5.73 20.21 6.18
N ALA A 29 -6.31 20.71 7.27
CA ALA A 29 -5.53 21.18 8.42
C ALA A 29 -4.72 20.03 9.04
N ARG A 30 -5.36 18.89 9.27
CA ARG A 30 -4.70 17.68 9.78
C ARG A 30 -3.61 17.19 8.82
N PHE A 31 -3.89 17.15 7.52
CA PHE A 31 -2.91 16.73 6.53
C PHE A 31 -1.67 17.61 6.54
N ILE A 32 -1.82 18.95 6.56
CA ILE A 32 -0.70 19.90 6.62
C ILE A 32 0.12 19.67 7.90
N GLN A 33 -0.53 19.60 9.07
CA GLN A 33 0.16 19.40 10.34
C GLN A 33 0.97 18.09 10.35
N ASN A 34 0.35 16.99 9.94
CA ASN A 34 0.98 15.67 9.93
C ASN A 34 2.15 15.62 8.93
N THR A 35 1.97 16.23 7.76
CA THR A 35 3.00 16.25 6.71
C THR A 35 4.20 17.12 7.11
N VAL A 36 3.96 18.28 7.70
CA VAL A 36 5.03 19.14 8.22
C VAL A 36 5.79 18.42 9.34
N ALA A 37 5.09 17.79 10.27
CA ALA A 37 5.72 17.03 11.34
C ALA A 37 6.58 15.86 10.82
N LEU A 38 6.08 15.13 9.79
CA LEU A 38 6.86 14.08 9.13
C LEU A 38 8.17 14.62 8.55
N VAL A 39 8.10 15.71 7.78
CA VAL A 39 9.29 16.29 7.12
C VAL A 39 10.28 16.81 8.16
N GLN A 40 9.80 17.41 9.26
CA GLN A 40 10.65 17.87 10.36
C GLN A 40 11.38 16.72 11.08
N SER A 41 10.71 15.57 11.23
CA SER A 41 11.28 14.42 11.92
C SER A 41 12.20 13.55 11.03
N ASN A 42 12.26 13.84 9.73
CA ASN A 42 13.05 13.09 8.76
C ASN A 42 14.10 13.99 8.10
N GLU A 43 15.37 13.80 8.48
CA GLU A 43 16.48 14.62 8.03
C GLU A 43 16.68 14.58 6.51
N ASP A 44 16.48 13.42 5.89
CA ASP A 44 16.63 13.26 4.45
C ASP A 44 15.53 14.02 3.69
N LEU A 45 14.27 13.93 4.16
CA LEU A 45 13.16 14.70 3.58
C LEU A 45 13.35 16.21 3.78
N SER A 46 13.84 16.63 4.95
CA SER A 46 14.03 18.03 5.26
C SER A 46 15.07 18.72 4.36
N ARG A 47 16.02 17.95 3.80
CA ARG A 47 17.04 18.43 2.87
C ARG A 47 16.57 18.47 1.41
N MET A 48 15.41 17.87 1.10
CA MET A 48 14.91 17.81 -0.27
C MET A 48 14.41 19.18 -0.75
N PRO A 49 14.67 19.56 -2.01
CA PRO A 49 14.09 20.76 -2.59
C PRO A 49 12.55 20.71 -2.57
N GLN A 50 11.90 21.80 -2.18
CA GLN A 50 10.43 21.88 -2.11
C GLN A 50 9.77 21.53 -3.45
N ALA A 51 10.38 21.92 -4.58
CA ALA A 51 9.90 21.59 -5.92
C ALA A 51 9.79 20.07 -6.19
N LYS A 52 10.52 19.23 -5.43
CA LYS A 52 10.47 17.77 -5.51
C LYS A 52 9.64 17.15 -4.40
N LEU A 53 9.65 17.78 -3.24
CA LEU A 53 8.94 17.32 -2.05
C LEU A 53 7.42 17.52 -2.16
N VAL A 54 6.99 18.74 -2.48
CA VAL A 54 5.57 19.11 -2.50
C VAL A 54 4.75 18.26 -3.46
N PRO A 55 5.15 18.01 -4.72
CA PRO A 55 4.39 17.14 -5.61
C PRO A 55 4.21 15.71 -5.08
N ALA A 56 5.23 15.15 -4.42
CA ALA A 56 5.13 13.82 -3.83
C ALA A 56 4.17 13.79 -2.63
N LEU A 57 4.20 14.83 -1.79
CA LEU A 57 3.27 14.97 -0.66
C LEU A 57 1.82 15.16 -1.12
N MET A 58 1.60 15.94 -2.19
CA MET A 58 0.27 16.17 -2.76
C MET A 58 -0.38 14.89 -3.30
N LYS A 59 0.39 13.90 -3.76
CA LYS A 59 -0.16 12.58 -4.13
C LYS A 59 -0.90 11.92 -2.96
N GLY A 60 -0.39 12.04 -1.73
CA GLY A 60 -1.09 11.60 -0.52
C GLY A 60 -2.41 12.33 -0.29
N ALA A 61 -2.44 13.64 -0.51
CA ALA A 61 -3.66 14.43 -0.38
C ALA A 61 -4.75 14.00 -1.38
N TYR A 62 -4.42 13.86 -2.66
CA TYR A 62 -5.36 13.40 -3.70
C TYR A 62 -5.97 12.03 -3.40
N LEU A 63 -5.18 11.11 -2.82
CA LEU A 63 -5.66 9.79 -2.42
C LEU A 63 -6.31 9.78 -1.03
N GLY A 64 -6.30 10.88 -0.29
CA GLY A 64 -6.80 10.95 1.08
C GLY A 64 -6.00 10.10 2.07
N LEU A 65 -4.71 9.88 1.80
CA LEU A 65 -3.82 9.07 2.63
C LEU A 65 -3.01 9.94 3.60
N ASP A 66 -2.84 9.45 4.82
CA ASP A 66 -2.15 10.14 5.90
C ASP A 66 -0.75 9.53 6.11
N PHE A 67 0.27 10.37 5.98
CA PHE A 67 1.67 9.98 6.20
C PHE A 67 1.94 9.60 7.65
N PHE A 68 1.36 10.32 8.61
CA PHE A 68 1.58 10.08 10.03
C PHE A 68 1.01 8.75 10.50
N ASN A 69 -0.14 8.35 9.95
CA ASN A 69 -0.74 7.05 10.24
C ASN A 69 -0.05 5.89 9.51
N GLY A 70 0.99 6.17 8.71
CA GLY A 70 1.69 5.17 7.92
C GLY A 70 0.83 4.58 6.82
N GLU A 71 -0.12 5.35 6.26
CA GLU A 71 -0.94 4.95 5.11
C GLU A 71 -0.18 5.14 3.79
N CYS A 72 0.79 6.05 3.78
CA CYS A 72 1.70 6.25 2.65
C CYS A 72 3.06 6.74 3.14
N TYR A 73 4.04 6.71 2.23
CA TYR A 73 5.41 7.15 2.47
C TYR A 73 5.86 8.12 1.39
N ALA A 74 6.67 9.10 1.79
CA ALA A 74 7.50 9.92 0.92
C ALA A 74 8.94 9.45 1.12
N ILE A 75 9.54 8.88 0.08
CA ILE A 75 10.86 8.24 0.17
C ILE A 75 11.85 9.03 -0.68
N PRO A 76 12.90 9.62 -0.08
CA PRO A 76 13.97 10.25 -0.82
C PRO A 76 14.72 9.22 -1.67
N TYR A 77 14.92 9.51 -2.95
CA TYR A 77 15.65 8.69 -3.89
C TYR A 77 16.56 9.56 -4.76
N GLY A 78 17.80 9.66 -4.38
CA GLY A 78 18.73 10.65 -4.98
C GLY A 78 18.18 12.06 -4.82
N GLN A 79 17.91 12.73 -5.93
CA GLN A 79 17.33 14.07 -5.95
C GLN A 79 15.81 14.10 -6.18
N GLN A 80 15.16 12.97 -6.09
CA GLN A 80 13.71 12.85 -6.25
C GLN A 80 13.06 12.36 -4.94
N VAL A 81 11.77 12.66 -4.79
CA VAL A 81 10.95 12.09 -3.70
C VAL A 81 9.89 11.21 -4.33
N GLN A 82 9.93 9.94 -4.01
CA GLN A 82 8.97 8.95 -4.46
C GLN A 82 7.82 8.83 -3.46
N PHE A 83 6.60 8.95 -3.94
CA PHE A 83 5.40 8.62 -3.17
C PHE A 83 5.10 7.13 -3.31
N MET A 84 4.71 6.49 -2.20
CA MET A 84 4.35 5.08 -2.20
C MET A 84 3.23 4.82 -1.19
N PRO A 85 2.05 4.32 -1.60
CA PRO A 85 1.04 3.83 -0.67
C PRO A 85 1.56 2.62 0.12
N SER A 86 1.31 2.58 1.42
CA SER A 86 1.57 1.40 2.23
C SER A 86 0.47 0.35 2.03
N TYR A 87 0.65 -0.87 2.60
CA TYR A 87 -0.43 -1.85 2.61
C TYR A 87 -1.70 -1.31 3.33
N LYS A 88 -1.55 -0.48 4.39
CA LYS A 88 -2.68 0.19 5.07
C LYS A 88 -3.38 1.18 4.14
N GLY A 89 -2.60 1.94 3.38
CA GLY A 89 -3.14 2.85 2.37
C GLY A 89 -3.87 2.09 1.27
N MET A 90 -3.30 1.00 0.77
CA MET A 90 -3.96 0.16 -0.24
C MET A 90 -5.28 -0.42 0.27
N VAL A 91 -5.35 -0.90 1.51
CA VAL A 91 -6.59 -1.36 2.14
C VAL A 91 -7.61 -0.23 2.25
N LYS A 92 -7.19 0.97 2.65
CA LYS A 92 -8.06 2.15 2.74
C LYS A 92 -8.60 2.55 1.37
N LEU A 93 -7.75 2.59 0.35
CA LEU A 93 -8.16 2.88 -1.03
C LEU A 93 -9.15 1.83 -1.55
N ALA A 94 -8.85 0.54 -1.33
CA ALA A 94 -9.75 -0.53 -1.70
C ALA A 94 -11.13 -0.39 -1.02
N LYS A 95 -11.17 -0.12 0.29
CA LYS A 95 -12.44 0.06 1.02
C LYS A 95 -13.22 1.30 0.57
N ASN A 96 -12.54 2.39 0.18
CA ASN A 96 -13.19 3.64 -0.19
C ASN A 96 -13.62 3.69 -1.67
N PHE A 97 -12.84 3.08 -2.56
CA PHE A 97 -12.99 3.26 -4.01
C PHE A 97 -13.32 1.96 -4.76
N SER A 98 -13.48 0.81 -4.09
CA SER A 98 -13.86 -0.42 -4.78
C SER A 98 -15.21 -0.27 -5.47
N LYS A 99 -15.30 -0.66 -6.74
CA LYS A 99 -16.57 -0.73 -7.49
C LYS A 99 -17.60 -1.64 -6.81
N ARG A 100 -17.12 -2.66 -6.11
CA ARG A 100 -17.94 -3.58 -5.31
C ARG A 100 -17.62 -3.33 -3.84
N PRO A 101 -18.57 -2.83 -3.03
CA PRO A 101 -18.31 -2.41 -1.65
C PRO A 101 -17.72 -3.53 -0.79
N LEU A 102 -16.68 -3.20 -0.04
CA LEU A 102 -15.93 -4.10 0.82
C LEU A 102 -16.32 -3.93 2.28
N THR A 103 -16.45 -5.05 3.00
CA THR A 103 -16.58 -5.07 4.47
C THR A 103 -15.23 -5.17 5.14
N ASP A 104 -14.38 -6.11 4.70
CA ASP A 104 -13.08 -6.32 5.30
C ASP A 104 -12.01 -6.83 4.33
N ILE A 105 -10.75 -6.65 4.73
CA ILE A 105 -9.56 -7.21 4.07
C ILE A 105 -8.64 -7.72 5.16
N TYR A 106 -8.29 -9.02 5.10
CA TYR A 106 -7.40 -9.66 6.06
C TYR A 106 -6.46 -10.66 5.38
N ALA A 107 -5.41 -11.07 6.09
CA ALA A 107 -4.46 -12.06 5.59
C ALA A 107 -3.94 -12.95 6.71
N HIS A 108 -3.58 -14.17 6.34
CA HIS A 108 -2.93 -15.14 7.19
C HIS A 108 -1.74 -15.78 6.47
N VAL A 109 -0.76 -16.22 7.24
CA VAL A 109 0.25 -17.18 6.76
C VAL A 109 -0.30 -18.59 6.90
N VAL A 110 0.14 -19.47 6.01
CA VAL A 110 -0.16 -20.90 6.05
C VAL A 110 1.12 -21.63 6.43
N ARG A 111 1.05 -22.46 7.46
CA ARG A 111 2.17 -23.26 7.95
C ARG A 111 2.04 -24.72 7.52
N ASP A 112 3.15 -25.42 7.53
CA ASP A 112 3.13 -26.84 7.27
C ASP A 112 2.25 -27.57 8.29
N GLY A 113 1.31 -28.37 7.76
CA GLY A 113 0.31 -29.10 8.52
C GLY A 113 -0.94 -28.30 8.91
N ASP A 114 -1.11 -27.04 8.48
CA ASP A 114 -2.41 -26.37 8.51
C ASP A 114 -3.36 -26.99 7.46
N GLU A 115 -4.66 -27.00 7.73
CA GLU A 115 -5.67 -27.34 6.73
C GLU A 115 -5.99 -26.07 5.91
N PHE A 116 -5.59 -26.04 4.65
CA PHE A 116 -5.83 -24.91 3.75
C PHE A 116 -6.36 -25.39 2.40
N GLU A 117 -7.49 -24.85 2.00
CA GLU A 117 -8.12 -25.10 0.71
C GLU A 117 -8.68 -23.78 0.14
N THR A 118 -8.47 -23.54 -1.13
CA THR A 118 -9.11 -22.45 -1.87
C THR A 118 -9.47 -22.90 -3.27
N GLY A 119 -10.51 -22.32 -3.84
CA GLY A 119 -11.00 -22.66 -5.16
C GLY A 119 -12.17 -21.80 -5.59
N MET A 120 -12.87 -22.28 -6.63
CA MET A 120 -14.10 -21.67 -7.15
C MET A 120 -15.22 -22.69 -7.09
N ASP A 121 -16.38 -22.28 -6.58
CA ASP A 121 -17.61 -23.05 -6.57
C ASP A 121 -18.75 -22.18 -7.10
N GLY A 122 -19.46 -22.67 -8.13
CA GLY A 122 -20.54 -21.89 -8.77
C GLY A 122 -20.14 -20.49 -9.27
N GLY A 123 -18.87 -20.29 -9.62
CA GLY A 123 -18.33 -18.99 -10.06
C GLY A 123 -17.97 -18.04 -8.90
N GLN A 124 -18.04 -18.50 -7.67
CA GLN A 124 -17.61 -17.75 -6.48
C GLN A 124 -16.33 -18.34 -5.90
N GLU A 125 -15.38 -17.48 -5.56
CA GLU A 125 -14.19 -17.91 -4.84
C GLU A 125 -14.54 -18.32 -3.41
N TYR A 126 -13.83 -19.34 -2.91
CA TYR A 126 -13.93 -19.75 -1.51
C TYR A 126 -12.55 -19.97 -0.89
N VAL A 127 -12.49 -19.85 0.43
CA VAL A 127 -11.32 -20.21 1.24
C VAL A 127 -11.79 -20.96 2.50
N ARG A 128 -11.11 -22.06 2.81
CA ARG A 128 -11.26 -22.80 4.06
C ARG A 128 -9.90 -22.87 4.71
N PHE A 129 -9.81 -22.38 5.93
CA PHE A 129 -8.56 -22.32 6.67
C PHE A 129 -8.75 -22.72 8.12
N LYS A 130 -7.98 -23.71 8.56
CA LYS A 130 -7.96 -24.18 9.93
C LYS A 130 -6.51 -24.32 10.37
N PRO A 131 -5.95 -23.29 11.02
CA PRO A 131 -4.59 -23.32 11.49
C PRO A 131 -4.42 -24.28 12.67
N LYS A 132 -3.26 -24.91 12.77
CA LYS A 132 -2.83 -25.58 14.00
C LYS A 132 -2.48 -24.52 15.03
N THR A 133 -3.22 -24.51 16.15
CA THR A 133 -3.01 -23.58 17.24
C THR A 133 -1.60 -23.71 17.81
N PHE A 134 -0.89 -22.58 18.01
CA PHE A 134 0.46 -22.50 18.55
C PHE A 134 1.52 -23.31 17.76
N SER A 135 1.36 -23.40 16.44
CA SER A 135 2.31 -24.08 15.59
C SER A 135 3.52 -23.19 15.28
N ASP A 136 4.74 -23.69 15.49
CA ASP A 136 6.00 -23.10 15.05
C ASP A 136 6.50 -23.75 13.74
N ALA A 137 5.66 -24.52 13.04
CA ALA A 137 6.00 -25.16 11.78
C ALA A 137 6.38 -24.12 10.71
N PRO A 138 7.21 -24.50 9.72
CA PRO A 138 7.62 -23.58 8.65
C PRO A 138 6.45 -22.99 7.90
N ILE A 139 6.56 -21.70 7.54
CA ILE A 139 5.58 -21.04 6.67
C ILE A 139 5.77 -21.57 5.25
N ILE A 140 4.69 -22.09 4.64
CA ILE A 140 4.65 -22.61 3.27
C ILE A 140 4.01 -21.63 2.28
N GLY A 141 3.24 -20.66 2.77
CA GLY A 141 2.59 -19.64 1.97
C GLY A 141 1.85 -18.61 2.81
N ALA A 142 1.14 -17.74 2.14
CA ALA A 142 0.21 -16.79 2.74
C ALA A 142 -0.98 -16.57 1.81
N PHE A 143 -2.11 -16.16 2.37
CA PHE A 143 -3.27 -15.74 1.61
C PHE A 143 -3.88 -14.47 2.19
N ALA A 144 -4.58 -13.72 1.34
CA ALA A 144 -5.39 -12.59 1.74
C ALA A 144 -6.80 -12.73 1.17
N VAL A 145 -7.77 -12.18 1.88
CA VAL A 145 -9.18 -12.21 1.51
C VAL A 145 -9.75 -10.81 1.57
N ALA A 146 -10.45 -10.41 0.52
CA ALA A 146 -11.33 -9.26 0.52
C ALA A 146 -12.78 -9.78 0.60
N GLN A 147 -13.52 -9.31 1.59
CA GLN A 147 -14.93 -9.65 1.79
C GLN A 147 -15.80 -8.51 1.26
N TYR A 148 -16.76 -8.84 0.45
CA TYR A 148 -17.72 -7.88 -0.10
C TYR A 148 -19.02 -7.86 0.70
N VAL A 149 -19.72 -6.72 0.65
CA VAL A 149 -21.01 -6.53 1.35
C VAL A 149 -22.07 -7.54 0.90
N ASP A 150 -22.02 -7.99 -0.35
CA ASP A 150 -22.94 -8.98 -0.92
C ASP A 150 -22.63 -10.43 -0.53
N GLY A 151 -21.64 -10.65 0.35
CA GLY A 151 -21.22 -11.94 0.85
C GLY A 151 -20.20 -12.67 -0.02
N GLY A 152 -19.87 -12.17 -1.22
CA GLY A 152 -18.79 -12.73 -2.03
C GLY A 152 -17.43 -12.39 -1.46
N ILE A 153 -16.41 -13.14 -1.89
CA ILE A 153 -15.01 -12.89 -1.51
C ILE A 153 -14.11 -12.83 -2.75
N LYS A 154 -12.94 -12.22 -2.60
CA LYS A 154 -11.80 -12.36 -3.49
C LYS A 154 -10.62 -12.87 -2.69
N VAL A 155 -9.93 -13.86 -3.21
CA VAL A 155 -8.80 -14.52 -2.54
C VAL A 155 -7.53 -14.33 -3.36
N GLU A 156 -6.45 -13.94 -2.72
CA GLU A 156 -5.10 -13.93 -3.29
C GLU A 156 -4.22 -14.87 -2.49
N THR A 157 -3.46 -15.72 -3.17
CA THR A 157 -2.54 -16.67 -2.53
C THR A 157 -1.13 -16.49 -3.04
N MET A 158 -0.16 -16.63 -2.16
CA MET A 158 1.26 -16.60 -2.51
C MET A 158 1.99 -17.79 -1.87
N SER A 159 2.73 -18.54 -2.69
CA SER A 159 3.64 -19.56 -2.17
C SER A 159 4.80 -18.92 -1.41
N LYS A 160 5.49 -19.71 -0.59
CA LYS A 160 6.71 -19.27 0.11
C LYS A 160 7.77 -18.72 -0.85
N ALA A 161 7.92 -19.33 -2.02
CA ALA A 161 8.86 -18.89 -3.05
C ALA A 161 8.51 -17.48 -3.58
N GLN A 162 7.23 -17.20 -3.84
CA GLN A 162 6.76 -15.89 -4.27
C GLN A 162 6.93 -14.83 -3.18
N LEU A 163 6.64 -15.18 -1.91
CA LEU A 163 6.86 -14.29 -0.76
C LEU A 163 8.34 -13.95 -0.57
N ASP A 164 9.23 -14.93 -0.74
CA ASP A 164 10.67 -14.71 -0.66
C ASP A 164 11.20 -13.92 -1.86
N ALA A 165 10.61 -14.06 -3.04
CA ALA A 165 10.92 -13.20 -4.18
C ALA A 165 10.58 -11.75 -3.87
N ALA A 166 9.39 -11.48 -3.33
CA ALA A 166 8.99 -10.13 -2.91
C ALA A 166 9.91 -9.56 -1.81
N LYS A 167 10.41 -10.42 -0.90
CA LYS A 167 11.41 -10.02 0.10
C LYS A 167 12.71 -9.58 -0.56
N ARG A 168 13.22 -10.33 -1.55
CA ARG A 168 14.51 -10.03 -2.23
C ARG A 168 14.51 -8.67 -2.92
N VAL A 169 13.41 -8.27 -3.53
CA VAL A 169 13.29 -6.96 -4.20
C VAL A 169 13.01 -5.80 -3.23
N SER A 170 12.71 -6.10 -1.97
CA SER A 170 12.50 -5.08 -0.95
C SER A 170 13.81 -4.39 -0.57
N LYS A 171 13.88 -3.07 -0.69
CA LYS A 171 15.03 -2.27 -0.22
C LYS A 171 15.35 -2.47 1.26
N ALA A 172 14.36 -2.89 2.05
CA ALA A 172 14.49 -3.15 3.48
C ALA A 172 14.65 -4.66 3.81
N GLN A 173 15.04 -5.51 2.83
CA GLN A 173 15.12 -6.97 2.99
C GLN A 173 15.98 -7.44 4.18
N SER A 174 17.02 -6.70 4.53
CA SER A 174 17.90 -6.96 5.69
C SER A 174 17.44 -6.25 6.97
N GLY A 175 16.35 -5.49 6.92
CA GLY A 175 15.86 -4.72 8.06
C GLY A 175 15.27 -5.57 9.17
N THR A 176 15.18 -4.98 10.35
CA THR A 176 14.67 -5.59 11.58
C THR A 176 13.30 -6.27 11.39
N ALA A 177 12.39 -5.65 10.63
CA ALA A 177 11.06 -6.19 10.38
C ALA A 177 11.10 -7.55 9.66
N TRP A 178 11.91 -7.68 8.60
CA TRP A 178 12.06 -8.94 7.88
C TRP A 178 12.82 -10.01 8.68
N LYS A 179 13.70 -9.58 9.58
CA LYS A 179 14.49 -10.50 10.40
C LYS A 179 13.69 -11.08 11.58
N PHE A 180 12.93 -10.27 12.27
CA PHE A 180 12.25 -10.65 13.51
C PHE A 180 10.75 -10.88 13.38
N PHE A 181 10.12 -10.30 12.34
CA PHE A 181 8.68 -10.37 12.11
C PHE A 181 8.34 -10.78 10.67
N PRO A 182 8.91 -11.88 10.14
CA PRO A 182 8.70 -12.27 8.74
C PRO A 182 7.23 -12.56 8.44
N GLU A 183 6.48 -13.12 9.39
CA GLU A 183 5.05 -13.40 9.25
C GLU A 183 4.25 -12.13 8.98
N GLU A 184 4.51 -11.07 9.75
CA GLU A 184 3.87 -9.77 9.54
C GLU A 184 4.20 -9.19 8.15
N MET A 185 5.44 -9.38 7.71
CA MET A 185 5.86 -8.90 6.41
C MET A 185 5.21 -9.68 5.28
N TYR A 186 5.08 -11.01 5.39
CA TYR A 186 4.38 -11.83 4.41
C TYR A 186 2.89 -11.47 4.31
N ARG A 187 2.22 -11.23 5.45
CA ARG A 187 0.84 -10.74 5.46
C ARG A 187 0.70 -9.39 4.73
N LYS A 188 1.60 -8.45 4.94
CA LYS A 188 1.61 -7.16 4.23
C LYS A 188 1.79 -7.32 2.72
N VAL A 189 2.67 -8.22 2.29
CA VAL A 189 2.95 -8.50 0.88
C VAL A 189 1.70 -9.04 0.18
N VAL A 190 1.07 -10.08 0.73
CA VAL A 190 -0.11 -10.68 0.09
C VAL A 190 -1.33 -9.76 0.12
N ILE A 191 -1.50 -8.93 1.18
CA ILE A 191 -2.56 -7.89 1.20
C ILE A 191 -2.34 -6.87 0.08
N ARG A 192 -1.10 -6.38 -0.10
CA ARG A 192 -0.79 -5.42 -1.16
C ARG A 192 -1.11 -6.00 -2.53
N ARG A 193 -0.76 -7.26 -2.78
CA ARG A 193 -1.06 -7.95 -4.02
C ARG A 193 -2.56 -8.15 -4.24
N LEU A 194 -3.31 -8.55 -3.21
CA LEU A 194 -4.77 -8.62 -3.26
C LEU A 194 -5.39 -7.29 -3.65
N CYS A 195 -4.99 -6.20 -2.99
CA CYS A 195 -5.55 -4.86 -3.21
C CYS A 195 -5.31 -4.36 -4.65
N LYS A 196 -4.18 -4.70 -5.28
CA LYS A 196 -3.92 -4.38 -6.69
C LYS A 196 -4.88 -5.08 -7.65
N GLY A 197 -5.39 -6.26 -7.27
CA GLY A 197 -6.39 -6.99 -8.05
C GLY A 197 -7.83 -6.52 -7.82
N ILE A 198 -8.08 -5.52 -6.99
CA ILE A 198 -9.42 -4.97 -6.73
C ILE A 198 -9.70 -3.81 -7.69
N ASP A 199 -10.80 -3.89 -8.42
CA ASP A 199 -11.25 -2.83 -9.31
C ASP A 199 -11.64 -1.59 -8.50
N LEU A 200 -10.92 -0.49 -8.72
CA LEU A 200 -11.17 0.79 -8.07
C LEU A 200 -11.90 1.74 -9.03
N ASN A 201 -12.86 2.48 -8.50
CA ASN A 201 -13.54 3.57 -9.19
C ASN A 201 -12.97 4.89 -8.66
N MET A 202 -11.84 5.31 -9.23
CA MET A 202 -11.23 6.59 -8.87
C MET A 202 -12.12 7.75 -9.30
N GLU A 203 -12.33 8.72 -8.42
CA GLU A 203 -13.23 9.86 -8.65
C GLU A 203 -12.58 10.92 -9.55
N THR A 204 -11.24 10.95 -9.61
CA THR A 204 -10.50 11.96 -10.39
C THR A 204 -9.38 11.34 -11.23
N VAL A 205 -9.01 12.06 -12.29
CA VAL A 205 -7.90 11.68 -13.18
C VAL A 205 -6.57 11.63 -12.42
N GLU A 206 -6.37 12.54 -11.47
CA GLU A 206 -5.19 12.59 -10.62
C GLU A 206 -5.04 11.34 -9.77
N GLN A 207 -6.12 10.88 -9.14
CA GLN A 207 -6.12 9.64 -8.37
C GLN A 207 -5.75 8.42 -9.23
N ALA A 208 -6.39 8.30 -10.40
CA ALA A 208 -6.11 7.21 -11.33
C ALA A 208 -4.65 7.21 -11.80
N ARG A 209 -4.11 8.39 -12.14
CA ARG A 209 -2.71 8.55 -12.57
C ARG A 209 -1.71 8.18 -11.48
N ILE A 210 -1.96 8.57 -10.23
CA ILE A 210 -1.07 8.24 -9.11
C ILE A 210 -0.99 6.72 -8.90
N MET A 211 -2.10 6.01 -9.06
CA MET A 211 -2.12 4.56 -8.93
C MET A 211 -1.39 3.86 -10.09
N GLN A 212 -1.52 4.37 -11.32
CA GLN A 212 -0.75 3.88 -12.47
C GLN A 212 0.76 4.08 -12.29
N ASP A 213 1.18 5.25 -11.77
CA ASP A 213 2.59 5.52 -11.45
C ASP A 213 3.16 4.50 -10.43
N ASP A 214 2.38 4.14 -9.38
CA ASP A 214 2.81 3.16 -8.37
C ASP A 214 2.98 1.76 -8.98
N ASP A 215 2.09 1.35 -9.87
CA ASP A 215 2.18 0.07 -10.56
C ASP A 215 3.38 0.01 -11.54
N ALA A 216 3.67 1.09 -12.25
CA ALA A 216 4.82 1.18 -13.15
C ALA A 216 6.15 1.07 -12.41
N ILE A 217 6.27 1.72 -11.24
CA ILE A 217 7.47 1.66 -10.41
C ILE A 217 7.73 0.24 -9.89
N GLU A 218 6.69 -0.50 -9.51
CA GLU A 218 6.86 -1.89 -9.09
C GLU A 218 7.22 -2.82 -10.26
N ALA A 219 6.70 -2.56 -11.46
CA ALA A 219 7.04 -3.32 -12.67
C ALA A 219 8.53 -3.16 -13.01
N GLU A 220 9.07 -1.94 -13.00
CA GLU A 220 10.50 -1.69 -13.21
C GLU A 220 11.40 -2.41 -12.20
N VAL A 221 10.98 -2.47 -10.91
CA VAL A 221 11.73 -3.19 -9.87
C VAL A 221 11.70 -4.70 -10.09
N THR A 222 10.62 -5.26 -10.63
CA THR A 222 10.49 -6.69 -10.92
C THR A 222 11.19 -7.11 -12.21
N GLU A 223 11.31 -6.23 -13.21
CA GLU A 223 12.04 -6.52 -14.47
C GLU A 223 13.55 -6.54 -14.28
N VAL A 224 14.10 -5.70 -13.41
CA VAL A 224 15.56 -5.66 -13.14
C VAL A 224 16.07 -6.94 -12.45
N ASP A 225 15.19 -7.70 -11.79
CA ASP A 225 15.52 -8.93 -11.08
C ASP A 225 15.04 -10.22 -11.78
N ASN A 226 14.68 -10.17 -13.08
CA ASN A 226 14.36 -11.39 -13.83
C ASN A 226 15.63 -12.04 -14.41
N PRO A 227 16.22 -13.07 -13.76
CA PRO A 227 17.42 -13.73 -14.26
C PRO A 227 17.16 -14.65 -15.47
N PHE A 228 15.92 -14.69 -15.97
CA PHE A 228 15.47 -15.47 -17.13
C PHE A 228 14.91 -14.55 -18.23
N GLY A 229 15.56 -13.40 -18.43
CA GLY A 229 15.36 -12.63 -19.66
C GLY A 229 15.78 -13.47 -20.87
N ASP A 230 14.90 -13.60 -21.84
CA ASP A 230 14.94 -14.42 -23.07
C ASP A 230 16.33 -14.60 -23.70
#